data_a3876d201afeb393e631bf3b2d183ba3
#
_entry.id   a3876d201afeb393e631bf3b2d183ba3
#
_cell.length_a   1.000
_cell.length_b   1.000
_cell.length_c   1.000
_cell.angle_alpha   90.00
_cell.angle_beta   90.00
_cell.angle_gamma   90.00
#
_symmetry.space_group_name_H-M   'P 1'
#
loop_
_entity.id
_entity.type
_entity.pdbx_description
1 polymer ?
#
loop_
_entity_poly.entity_id
_entity_poly.type
_entity_poly.pdbx_seq_one_letter_code
_entity_poly.pdbx_strand_id
1 'polypeptide(L)'
;MMATKKQKNKNITTFDEYLDRRYGKIGSLKRTEFEIKAKAFSIGEVIKEQRRLSFMTQEQLAEKTGTKKSFISRIENGHSAIQLSTLYRLLELGLGRKISLKIQ
;
A
#
# COMPACT_ATOMS: atom_id res chain seq x y z
N MET A 1 -2.39 -5.37 -24.59
CA MET A 1 -3.01 -5.11 -24.22
C MET A 1 -3.52 -5.20 -23.93
N MET A 2 -3.56 -5.42 -24.08
CA MET A 2 -4.27 -5.42 -23.70
C MET A 2 -4.88 -5.78 -23.56
N ALA A 3 -4.99 -6.15 -23.79
CA ALA A 3 -5.76 -6.33 -23.60
C ALA A 3 -6.41 -6.63 -23.46
N THR A 4 -6.21 -7.05 -23.83
CA THR A 4 -7.04 -7.13 -23.71
C THR A 4 -7.78 -7.17 -23.61
N LYS A 5 -7.62 -7.20 -24.34
CA LYS A 5 -8.51 -6.95 -24.26
C LYS A 5 -9.29 -7.00 -24.09
N LYS A 6 -9.06 -6.68 -24.31
CA LYS A 6 -9.97 -6.90 -23.70
C LYS A 6 -11.25 -7.40 -23.99
N GLN A 7 -11.45 -8.17 -23.95
CA GLN A 7 -12.62 -8.96 -24.19
C GLN A 7 -13.55 -8.85 -23.00
N LYS A 8 -14.64 -8.23 -23.16
CA LYS A 8 -15.54 -8.02 -22.06
C LYS A 8 -16.65 -9.04 -22.06
N ASN A 9 -16.86 -9.63 -20.93
CA ASN A 9 -18.03 -10.41 -20.66
C ASN A 9 -19.14 -9.45 -20.27
N LYS A 10 -20.35 -9.70 -20.73
CA LYS A 10 -21.48 -8.82 -20.43
C LYS A 10 -21.80 -8.76 -18.95
N ASN A 11 -21.53 -9.84 -18.25
CA ASN A 11 -21.84 -9.93 -16.82
C ASN A 11 -20.68 -9.53 -15.95
N ILE A 12 -19.58 -9.13 -16.56
CA ILE A 12 -18.39 -8.75 -15.83
C ILE A 12 -18.04 -7.33 -16.22
N THR A 13 -18.06 -6.46 -15.23
CA THR A 13 -17.56 -5.11 -15.39
C THR A 13 -16.08 -5.14 -15.09
N THR A 14 -15.27 -4.53 -15.94
CA THR A 14 -13.85 -4.46 -15.64
C THR A 14 -13.66 -3.69 -14.35
N PHE A 15 -12.56 -3.95 -13.68
CA PHE A 15 -12.25 -3.25 -12.46
C PHE A 15 -12.19 -1.75 -12.71
N ASP A 16 -11.61 -1.33 -13.84
CA ASP A 16 -11.54 0.08 -14.20
C ASP A 16 -12.92 0.70 -14.36
N GLU A 17 -13.83 -0.01 -15.02
CA GLU A 17 -15.20 0.49 -15.18
C GLU A 17 -15.89 0.61 -13.83
N TYR A 18 -15.69 -0.35 -12.97
CA TYR A 18 -16.24 -0.31 -11.62
C TYR A 18 -15.72 0.92 -10.88
N LEU A 19 -14.42 1.16 -10.96
CA LEU A 19 -13.80 2.30 -10.29
C LEU A 19 -14.30 3.61 -10.87
N ASP A 20 -14.49 3.67 -12.21
CA ASP A 20 -14.99 4.88 -12.85
C ASP A 20 -16.38 5.26 -12.32
N ARG A 21 -17.25 4.26 -12.17
CA ARG A 21 -18.59 4.54 -11.68
C ARG A 21 -18.63 4.90 -10.23
N ARG A 22 -17.80 4.26 -9.42
CA ARG A 22 -17.85 4.46 -7.98
C ARG A 22 -17.00 5.63 -7.52
N TYR A 23 -15.84 5.81 -8.11
CA TYR A 23 -14.86 6.80 -7.66
C TYR A 23 -14.52 7.86 -8.69
N GLY A 24 -15.13 7.81 -9.86
CA GLY A 24 -14.85 8.77 -10.90
C GLY A 24 -13.80 8.28 -11.85
N LYS A 25 -13.66 9.02 -12.95
CA LYS A 25 -12.75 8.64 -14.02
C LYS A 25 -11.31 8.85 -13.61
N ILE A 26 -10.42 8.13 -14.28
CA ILE A 26 -8.99 8.29 -14.10
C ILE A 26 -8.63 9.77 -14.28
N GLY A 27 -7.85 10.30 -13.36
CA GLY A 27 -7.42 11.70 -13.39
C GLY A 27 -8.34 12.63 -12.64
N SER A 28 -9.55 12.19 -12.27
CA SER A 28 -10.39 13.02 -11.41
C SER A 28 -9.81 13.00 -10.00
N LEU A 29 -10.11 14.05 -9.24
CA LEU A 29 -9.61 14.14 -7.86
C LEU A 29 -10.07 12.95 -7.03
N LYS A 30 -11.35 12.60 -7.16
CA LYS A 30 -11.92 11.51 -6.38
C LYS A 30 -11.25 10.17 -6.70
N ARG A 31 -11.01 9.90 -7.98
CA ARG A 31 -10.36 8.67 -8.40
C ARG A 31 -8.91 8.64 -7.96
N THR A 32 -8.23 9.78 -8.05
CA THR A 32 -6.84 9.90 -7.62
C THR A 32 -6.71 9.65 -6.12
N GLU A 33 -7.63 10.20 -5.33
CA GLU A 33 -7.61 9.96 -3.90
C GLU A 33 -7.83 8.49 -3.56
N PHE A 34 -8.72 7.83 -4.31
CA PHE A 34 -8.92 6.41 -4.12
C PHE A 34 -7.64 5.63 -4.41
N GLU A 35 -6.97 5.97 -5.51
CA GLU A 35 -5.75 5.27 -5.91
C GLU A 35 -4.62 5.49 -4.91
N ILE A 36 -4.53 6.69 -4.33
CA ILE A 36 -3.54 6.97 -3.30
C ILE A 36 -3.81 6.11 -2.07
N LYS A 37 -5.05 5.99 -1.66
CA LYS A 37 -5.40 5.14 -0.51
C LYS A 37 -5.12 3.68 -0.79
N ALA A 38 -5.37 3.23 -2.01
CA ALA A 38 -5.07 1.86 -2.39
C ALA A 38 -3.57 1.58 -2.34
N LYS A 39 -2.76 2.55 -2.77
CA LYS A 39 -1.31 2.41 -2.69
C LYS A 39 -0.81 2.38 -1.26
N ALA A 40 -1.39 3.22 -0.39
CA ALA A 40 -1.04 3.22 1.02
C ALA A 40 -1.38 1.87 1.65
N PHE A 41 -2.53 1.30 1.30
CA PHE A 41 -2.91 -0.02 1.76
C PHE A 41 -1.90 -1.07 1.31
N SER A 42 -1.48 -1.01 0.05
CA SER A 42 -0.49 -1.94 -0.49
C SER A 42 0.85 -1.85 0.21
N ILE A 43 1.28 -0.63 0.54
CA ILE A 43 2.53 -0.43 1.28
C ILE A 43 2.43 -1.08 2.66
N GLY A 44 1.28 -0.92 3.33
CA GLY A 44 1.07 -1.56 4.62
C GLY A 44 1.18 -3.08 4.53
N GLU A 45 0.62 -3.66 3.47
CA GLU A 45 0.72 -5.11 3.25
C GLU A 45 2.17 -5.55 3.03
N VAL A 46 2.94 -4.76 2.30
CA VAL A 46 4.36 -5.06 2.08
C VAL A 46 5.11 -5.04 3.41
N ILE A 47 4.87 -4.03 4.23
CA ILE A 47 5.52 -3.93 5.54
C ILE A 47 5.17 -5.14 6.40
N LYS A 48 3.89 -5.50 6.42
CA LYS A 48 3.43 -6.64 7.19
C LYS A 48 4.11 -7.93 6.74
N GLU A 49 4.17 -8.15 5.44
CA GLU A 49 4.77 -9.35 4.88
C GLU A 49 6.25 -9.41 5.19
N GLN A 50 6.98 -8.31 4.99
CA GLN A 50 8.41 -8.27 5.29
C GLN A 50 8.67 -8.49 6.78
N ARG A 51 7.79 -7.95 7.63
CA ARG A 51 7.93 -8.17 9.06
C ARG A 51 7.77 -9.65 9.41
N ARG A 52 6.76 -10.29 8.83
CA ARG A 52 6.50 -11.70 9.08
C ARG A 52 7.64 -12.58 8.56
N LEU A 53 8.17 -12.24 7.41
CA LEU A 53 9.31 -12.96 6.85
C LEU A 53 10.57 -12.80 7.70
N SER A 54 10.64 -11.73 8.47
CA SER A 54 11.75 -11.49 9.40
C SER A 54 11.49 -12.07 10.78
N PHE A 55 10.37 -12.78 10.95
CA PHE A 55 9.98 -13.39 12.22
C PHE A 55 9.91 -12.39 13.36
N MET A 56 9.42 -11.19 13.04
CA MET A 56 9.25 -10.14 14.02
C MET A 56 7.79 -9.90 14.35
N THR A 57 7.51 -9.62 15.62
CA THR A 57 6.18 -9.14 16.01
C THR A 57 6.09 -7.65 15.74
N GLN A 58 4.87 -7.12 15.75
CA GLN A 58 4.67 -5.68 15.63
C GLN A 58 5.38 -4.92 16.76
N GLU A 59 5.36 -5.50 17.96
CA GLU A 59 6.04 -4.89 19.09
C GLU A 59 7.55 -4.84 18.90
N GLN A 60 8.11 -5.91 18.37
CA GLN A 60 9.56 -5.95 18.13
C GLN A 60 9.96 -4.93 17.07
N LEU A 61 9.18 -4.82 16.00
CA LEU A 61 9.48 -3.82 14.98
C LEU A 61 9.33 -2.40 15.53
N ALA A 62 8.29 -2.16 16.33
CA ALA A 62 8.07 -0.85 16.94
C ALA A 62 9.24 -0.48 17.83
N GLU A 63 9.67 -1.41 18.66
CA GLU A 63 10.78 -1.16 19.57
C GLU A 63 12.07 -0.87 18.81
N LYS A 64 12.33 -1.65 17.78
CA LYS A 64 13.57 -1.49 17.00
C LYS A 64 13.62 -0.16 16.27
N THR A 65 12.47 0.39 15.91
CA THR A 65 12.40 1.62 15.11
C THR A 65 12.01 2.84 15.94
N GLY A 66 11.80 2.67 17.25
CA GLY A 66 11.44 3.79 18.12
C GLY A 66 10.01 4.27 17.89
N THR A 67 9.12 3.38 17.45
CA THR A 67 7.72 3.72 17.23
C THR A 67 6.85 2.93 18.19
N LYS A 68 5.53 3.04 18.04
CA LYS A 68 4.59 2.30 18.89
C LYS A 68 3.93 1.19 18.11
N LYS A 69 3.60 0.11 18.81
CA LYS A 69 2.90 -1.02 18.20
C LYS A 69 1.61 -0.57 17.51
N SER A 70 0.85 0.33 18.14
CA SER A 70 -0.39 0.81 17.57
C SER A 70 -0.17 1.52 16.25
N PHE A 71 0.95 2.22 16.13
CA PHE A 71 1.32 2.89 14.89
C PHE A 71 1.62 1.86 13.79
N ILE A 72 2.42 0.83 14.12
CA ILE A 72 2.72 -0.24 13.18
C ILE A 72 1.43 -0.92 12.73
N SER A 73 0.55 -1.22 13.67
CA SER A 73 -0.72 -1.87 13.36
C SER A 73 -1.56 -1.05 12.37
N ARG A 74 -1.64 0.27 12.59
CA ARG A 74 -2.43 1.12 11.70
C ARG A 74 -1.83 1.18 10.31
N ILE A 75 -0.51 1.24 10.21
CA ILE A 75 0.16 1.25 8.91
C ILE A 75 -0.10 -0.06 8.18
N GLU A 76 0.05 -1.18 8.86
CA GLU A 76 -0.13 -2.49 8.25
C GLU A 76 -1.57 -2.72 7.80
N ASN A 77 -2.51 -2.03 8.42
CA ASN A 77 -3.92 -2.11 8.03
C ASN A 77 -4.33 -1.03 7.05
N GLY A 78 -3.39 -0.21 6.61
CA GLY A 78 -3.66 0.82 5.62
C GLY A 78 -4.44 2.00 6.14
N HIS A 79 -4.47 2.21 7.46
CA HIS A 79 -5.29 3.25 8.08
C HIS A 79 -4.54 4.54 8.38
N SER A 80 -3.28 4.61 8.07
CA SER A 80 -2.49 5.81 8.36
C SER A 80 -1.68 6.22 7.16
N ALA A 81 -1.59 7.53 6.95
CA ALA A 81 -0.61 8.07 6.03
C ALA A 81 0.77 7.84 6.65
N ILE A 82 1.74 7.51 5.83
CA ILE A 82 3.08 7.26 6.30
C ILE A 82 4.02 8.28 5.68
N GLN A 83 4.85 8.89 6.51
CA GLN A 83 5.87 9.77 6.01
C GLN A 83 6.99 8.96 5.38
N LEU A 84 7.62 9.53 4.35
CA LEU A 84 8.67 8.83 3.64
C LEU A 84 9.81 8.44 4.57
N SER A 85 10.21 9.33 5.48
CA SER A 85 11.26 9.02 6.44
C SER A 85 10.89 7.87 7.34
N THR A 86 9.62 7.78 7.72
CA THR A 86 9.14 6.67 8.55
C THR A 86 9.17 5.37 7.76
N LEU A 87 8.78 5.42 6.48
CA LEU A 87 8.81 4.24 5.64
C LEU A 87 10.24 3.69 5.54
N TYR A 88 11.21 4.55 5.29
CA TYR A 88 12.60 4.14 5.24
C TYR A 88 13.05 3.57 6.59
N ARG A 89 12.65 4.22 7.68
CA ARG A 89 13.02 3.74 9.02
C ARG A 89 12.48 2.34 9.27
N LEU A 90 11.22 2.10 8.92
CA LEU A 90 10.62 0.78 9.15
C LEU A 90 11.28 -0.30 8.31
N LEU A 91 11.52 -0.02 7.04
CA LEU A 91 12.04 -1.04 6.16
C LEU A 91 13.56 -1.19 6.25
N GLU A 92 14.30 -0.10 6.30
CA GLU A 92 15.75 -0.20 6.29
C GLU A 92 16.33 -0.41 7.68
N LEU A 93 15.90 0.39 8.64
CA LEU A 93 16.41 0.23 10.01
C LEU A 93 15.74 -0.96 10.69
N GLY A 94 14.41 -1.06 10.57
CA GLY A 94 13.67 -2.09 11.28
C GLY A 94 13.84 -3.46 10.68
N LEU A 95 13.65 -3.58 9.38
CA LEU A 95 13.58 -4.88 8.71
C LEU A 95 14.82 -5.21 7.90
N GLY A 96 15.77 -4.28 7.80
CA GLY A 96 17.00 -4.53 7.06
C GLY A 96 16.81 -4.66 5.55
N ARG A 97 15.76 -4.05 5.01
CA ARG A 97 15.44 -4.12 3.58
C ARG A 97 15.67 -2.76 2.95
N LYS A 98 16.25 -2.77 1.77
CA LYS A 98 16.47 -1.53 1.01
C LYS A 98 15.24 -1.18 0.22
N ILE A 99 14.95 0.12 0.12
CA ILE A 99 13.86 0.63 -0.69
C ILE A 99 14.45 1.28 -1.93
N SER A 100 13.81 1.00 -3.06
CA SER A 100 14.13 1.69 -4.30
C SER A 100 12.84 2.30 -4.84
N LEU A 101 12.85 3.59 -5.05
CA LEU A 101 11.69 4.31 -5.59
C LEU A 101 11.95 4.63 -7.05
N LYS A 102 10.96 4.35 -7.87
CA LYS A 102 11.00 4.68 -9.28
C LYS A 102 9.88 5.63 -9.62
N ILE A 103 10.20 6.64 -10.40
CA ILE A 103 9.22 7.56 -10.93
C ILE A 103 9.08 7.25 -12.41
N GLN A 104 7.84 7.05 -12.82
CA GLN A 104 7.55 6.72 -14.20
C GLN A 104 6.85 7.88 -14.90
#